data_01db92f7ec838b469f8646f47da94133
#
_entry.id   01db92f7ec838b469f8646f47da94133
#
_cell.length_a   1.000
_cell.length_b   1.000
_cell.length_c   1.000
_cell.angle_alpha   90.00
_cell.angle_beta   90.00
_cell.angle_gamma   90.00
#
_symmetry.space_group_name_H-M   'P 1'
#
loop_
_entity.id
_entity.type
_entity.pdbx_description
1 polymer ?
#
loop_
_entity_poly.entity_id
_entity_poly.type
_entity_poly.pdbx_seq_one_letter_code
_entity_poly.pdbx_strand_id
1 'polypeptide(L)'
;MPLAVCATPIGNLDDVTLRVLEELRTADLVLAEDTRHTRRLLERHGIAARLLSYHEHNEAARVAELLPRLESGERIALVSDAGLPGVSDPGARLVRAARDAGVEVTVLPGPSAVDTALVTSGLGDARYAFLGFLPRRAVELDVLWRELESWPWPVVAFESPRRVDCRSALLRALCGPAIWSFVLIPGSGHR
;
A
#
# COMPACT_ATOMS: atom_id res chain seq x y z
N MET A 1 -20.69 3.56 -6.99
CA MET A 1 -19.89 2.33 -7.20
C MET A 1 -19.83 1.59 -5.88
N PRO A 2 -20.20 0.30 -5.81
CA PRO A 2 -20.28 -0.40 -4.52
C PRO A 2 -18.93 -0.50 -3.78
N LEU A 3 -17.84 -0.90 -4.46
CA LEU A 3 -16.51 -0.94 -3.84
C LEU A 3 -15.53 -0.02 -4.55
N ALA A 4 -15.02 0.98 -3.84
CA ALA A 4 -13.97 1.88 -4.30
C ALA A 4 -12.67 1.62 -3.54
N VAL A 5 -11.59 1.26 -4.24
CA VAL A 5 -10.25 1.14 -3.68
C VAL A 5 -9.52 2.46 -3.91
N CYS A 6 -9.21 3.17 -2.83
CA CYS A 6 -8.75 4.56 -2.88
C CYS A 6 -7.30 4.66 -2.43
N ALA A 7 -6.42 5.19 -3.29
CA ALA A 7 -5.04 5.48 -2.92
C ALA A 7 -4.98 6.68 -1.96
N THR A 8 -4.19 6.54 -0.90
CA THR A 8 -3.98 7.56 0.14
C THR A 8 -2.58 8.18 0.05
N PRO A 9 -2.35 9.34 0.67
CA PRO A 9 -1.04 9.97 0.72
C PRO A 9 0.04 9.07 1.32
N ILE A 10 1.27 9.21 0.82
CA ILE A 10 2.43 8.45 1.30
C ILE A 10 3.35 9.25 2.23
N GLY A 11 2.91 10.42 2.69
CA GLY A 11 3.70 11.30 3.56
C GLY A 11 3.06 12.66 3.76
N ASN A 12 2.71 13.35 2.68
CA ASN A 12 2.03 14.64 2.72
C ASN A 12 0.53 14.45 2.49
N LEU A 13 -0.30 14.85 3.46
CA LEU A 13 -1.76 14.68 3.40
C LEU A 13 -2.43 15.40 2.21
N ASP A 14 -1.76 16.37 1.61
CA ASP A 14 -2.26 17.09 0.45
C ASP A 14 -2.04 16.33 -0.88
N ASP A 15 -1.24 15.25 -0.88
CA ASP A 15 -1.03 14.38 -2.03
C ASP A 15 -2.19 13.38 -2.22
N VAL A 16 -3.41 13.85 -2.11
CA VAL A 16 -4.64 13.08 -2.33
C VAL A 16 -5.39 13.61 -3.54
N THR A 17 -5.98 12.73 -4.33
CA THR A 17 -6.72 13.17 -5.51
C THR A 17 -8.11 13.69 -5.14
N LEU A 18 -8.61 14.67 -5.90
CA LEU A 18 -9.98 15.18 -5.72
C LEU A 18 -11.04 14.08 -5.82
N ARG A 19 -10.82 13.09 -6.68
CA ARG A 19 -11.73 11.94 -6.84
C ARG A 19 -11.76 11.07 -5.59
N VAL A 20 -10.63 10.84 -4.95
CA VAL A 20 -10.55 10.10 -3.67
C VAL A 20 -11.27 10.88 -2.58
N LEU A 21 -11.06 12.19 -2.46
CA LEU A 21 -11.76 13.02 -1.47
C LEU A 21 -13.29 12.98 -1.65
N GLU A 22 -13.76 13.02 -2.89
CA GLU A 22 -15.19 12.94 -3.18
C GLU A 22 -15.76 11.55 -2.86
N GLU A 23 -15.02 10.47 -3.18
CA GLU A 23 -15.44 9.12 -2.83
C GLU A 23 -15.51 8.93 -1.30
N LEU A 24 -14.50 9.37 -0.56
CA LEU A 24 -14.49 9.30 0.91
C LEU A 24 -15.62 10.11 1.55
N ARG A 25 -16.04 11.22 0.93
CA ARG A 25 -17.15 12.06 1.40
C ARG A 25 -18.51 11.41 1.19
N THR A 26 -18.65 10.64 0.11
CA THR A 26 -19.93 10.10 -0.35
C THR A 26 -20.10 8.60 -0.08
N ALA A 27 -19.08 7.92 0.42
CA ALA A 27 -19.16 6.52 0.83
C ALA A 27 -20.01 6.36 2.09
N ASP A 28 -20.83 5.29 2.15
CA ASP A 28 -21.61 4.93 3.33
C ASP A 28 -20.70 4.40 4.46
N LEU A 29 -19.56 3.81 4.06
CA LEU A 29 -18.57 3.25 4.96
C LEU A 29 -17.17 3.36 4.37
N VAL A 30 -16.19 3.75 5.19
CA VAL A 30 -14.77 3.73 4.84
C VAL A 30 -14.05 2.67 5.65
N LEU A 31 -13.46 1.70 4.96
CA LEU A 31 -12.60 0.66 5.55
C LEU A 31 -11.18 1.19 5.62
N ALA A 32 -10.57 1.13 6.79
CA ALA A 32 -9.24 1.65 7.04
C ALA A 32 -8.39 0.64 7.83
N GLU A 33 -7.11 0.54 7.48
CA GLU A 33 -6.15 -0.29 8.19
C GLU A 33 -5.96 0.23 9.64
N ASP A 34 -5.54 1.47 9.79
CA ASP A 34 -5.59 2.22 11.05
C ASP A 34 -6.59 3.39 10.94
N THR A 35 -7.72 3.26 11.61
CA THR A 35 -8.77 4.29 11.62
C THR A 35 -8.31 5.63 12.20
N ARG A 36 -7.28 5.64 13.05
CA ARG A 36 -6.70 6.87 13.61
C ARG A 36 -5.89 7.61 12.55
N HIS A 37 -5.17 6.86 11.71
CA HIS A 37 -4.40 7.44 10.61
C HIS A 37 -5.35 8.04 9.56
N THR A 38 -6.33 7.28 9.11
CA THR A 38 -7.34 7.74 8.15
C THR A 38 -8.13 8.93 8.68
N ARG A 39 -8.45 8.97 9.97
CA ARG A 39 -9.16 10.11 10.56
C ARG A 39 -8.40 11.43 10.39
N ARG A 40 -7.06 11.44 10.50
CA ARG A 40 -6.26 12.65 10.27
C ARG A 40 -6.39 13.17 8.83
N LEU A 41 -6.41 12.25 7.85
CA LEU A 41 -6.65 12.62 6.45
C LEU A 41 -8.05 13.23 6.27
N LEU A 42 -9.07 12.61 6.82
CA LEU A 42 -10.45 13.09 6.74
C LEU A 42 -10.62 14.47 7.40
N GLU A 43 -10.06 14.65 8.60
CA GLU A 43 -10.06 15.92 9.33
C GLU A 43 -9.34 17.03 8.56
N ARG A 44 -8.18 16.73 7.96
CA ARG A 44 -7.41 17.67 7.12
C ARG A 44 -8.25 18.23 5.98
N HIS A 45 -9.15 17.42 5.41
CA HIS A 45 -9.99 17.79 4.26
C HIS A 45 -11.45 18.05 4.61
N GLY A 46 -11.80 18.17 5.92
CA GLY A 46 -13.14 18.49 6.37
C GLY A 46 -14.20 17.44 5.99
N ILE A 47 -13.80 16.15 5.98
CA ILE A 47 -14.68 15.03 5.62
C ILE A 47 -15.14 14.30 6.88
N ALA A 48 -16.47 14.16 7.03
CA ALA A 48 -17.06 13.29 8.04
C ALA A 48 -17.46 11.96 7.39
N ALA A 49 -16.83 10.87 7.82
CA ALA A 49 -17.13 9.54 7.30
C ALA A 49 -17.18 8.50 8.44
N ARG A 50 -17.99 7.46 8.22
CA ARG A 50 -18.04 6.30 9.10
C ARG A 50 -16.86 5.41 8.82
N LEU A 51 -15.98 5.20 9.82
CA LEU A 51 -14.79 4.35 9.71
C LEU A 51 -15.04 2.97 10.31
N LEU A 52 -14.53 1.94 9.63
CA LEU A 52 -14.46 0.57 10.13
C LEU A 52 -13.05 0.03 9.92
N SER A 53 -12.50 -0.59 10.96
CA SER A 53 -11.17 -1.21 10.88
C SER A 53 -11.17 -2.45 9.99
N TYR A 54 -10.24 -2.48 9.02
CA TYR A 54 -10.00 -3.57 8.09
C TYR A 54 -8.50 -3.81 7.94
N HIS A 55 -7.97 -4.84 8.54
CA HIS A 55 -6.54 -5.17 8.57
C HIS A 55 -6.32 -6.68 8.41
N GLU A 56 -5.09 -7.11 8.18
CA GLU A 56 -4.72 -8.51 7.91
C GLU A 56 -5.37 -9.51 8.89
N HIS A 57 -5.41 -9.19 10.18
CA HIS A 57 -5.92 -10.12 11.21
C HIS A 57 -7.45 -10.25 11.24
N ASN A 58 -8.21 -9.30 10.69
CA ASN A 58 -9.67 -9.36 10.66
C ASN A 58 -10.25 -9.51 9.26
N GLU A 59 -9.44 -9.50 8.23
CA GLU A 59 -9.82 -9.48 6.81
C GLU A 59 -10.84 -10.58 6.47
N ALA A 60 -10.62 -11.82 6.91
CA ALA A 60 -11.52 -12.93 6.60
C ALA A 60 -12.94 -12.73 7.16
N ALA A 61 -13.03 -12.31 8.44
CA ALA A 61 -14.31 -12.03 9.08
C ALA A 61 -15.01 -10.82 8.45
N ARG A 62 -14.24 -9.79 8.10
CA ARG A 62 -14.75 -8.58 7.45
C ARG A 62 -15.28 -8.85 6.04
N VAL A 63 -14.63 -9.69 5.26
CA VAL A 63 -15.15 -10.07 3.93
C VAL A 63 -16.53 -10.70 4.05
N ALA A 64 -16.73 -11.64 4.99
CA ALA A 64 -18.03 -12.27 5.21
C ALA A 64 -19.12 -11.27 5.64
N GLU A 65 -18.77 -10.25 6.44
CA GLU A 65 -19.66 -9.17 6.87
C GLU A 65 -20.00 -8.20 5.74
N LEU A 66 -18.99 -7.82 4.94
CA LEU A 66 -19.10 -6.73 3.98
C LEU A 66 -19.65 -7.15 2.62
N LEU A 67 -19.43 -8.40 2.22
CA LEU A 67 -19.85 -8.86 0.90
C LEU A 67 -21.37 -8.73 0.68
N PRO A 68 -22.28 -9.15 1.60
CA PRO A 68 -23.71 -8.94 1.45
C PRO A 68 -24.12 -7.46 1.38
N ARG A 69 -23.38 -6.58 2.06
CA ARG A 69 -23.62 -5.13 2.03
C ARG A 69 -23.27 -4.53 0.67
N LEU A 70 -22.12 -4.95 0.09
CA LEU A 70 -21.72 -4.59 -1.26
C LEU A 70 -22.73 -5.09 -2.31
N GLU A 71 -23.20 -6.33 -2.18
CA GLU A 71 -24.24 -6.91 -3.06
C GLU A 71 -25.56 -6.16 -2.97
N SER A 72 -25.91 -5.63 -1.80
CA SER A 72 -27.09 -4.76 -1.61
C SER A 72 -26.92 -3.34 -2.16
N GLY A 73 -25.74 -3.00 -2.69
CA GLY A 73 -25.44 -1.70 -3.30
C GLY A 73 -24.91 -0.66 -2.34
N GLU A 74 -24.54 -1.01 -1.11
CA GLU A 74 -23.88 -0.07 -0.18
C GLU A 74 -22.53 0.38 -0.75
N ARG A 75 -22.25 1.66 -0.65
CA ARG A 75 -21.01 2.27 -1.16
C ARG A 75 -19.91 2.20 -0.11
N ILE A 76 -18.93 1.37 -0.35
CA ILE A 76 -17.81 1.14 0.56
C ILE A 76 -16.51 1.60 -0.09
N ALA A 77 -15.79 2.49 0.58
CA ALA A 77 -14.43 2.87 0.20
C ALA A 77 -13.41 2.10 1.04
N LEU A 78 -12.36 1.57 0.39
CA LEU A 78 -11.24 0.90 1.05
C LEU A 78 -10.00 1.78 0.91
N VAL A 79 -9.35 2.07 2.04
CA VAL A 79 -8.08 2.78 2.12
C VAL A 79 -7.05 1.98 2.93
N SER A 80 -5.76 2.17 2.63
CA SER A 80 -4.63 1.75 3.46
C SER A 80 -4.02 2.95 4.19
N ASP A 81 -3.06 2.71 5.04
CA ASP A 81 -2.37 3.79 5.78
C ASP A 81 -1.54 4.67 4.84
N ALA A 82 -1.01 4.11 3.73
CA ALA A 82 -0.27 4.86 2.74
C ALA A 82 -0.28 4.15 1.37
N GLY A 83 -0.55 4.89 0.31
CA GLY A 83 -0.57 4.37 -1.06
C GLY A 83 -1.86 3.64 -1.43
N LEU A 84 -1.77 2.64 -2.28
CA LEU A 84 -2.91 1.90 -2.82
C LEU A 84 -3.15 0.60 -2.04
N PRO A 85 -4.34 0.38 -1.46
CA PRO A 85 -4.69 -0.87 -0.78
C PRO A 85 -4.49 -2.09 -1.67
N GLY A 86 -4.06 -3.22 -1.07
CA GLY A 86 -3.79 -4.47 -1.77
C GLY A 86 -2.40 -4.58 -2.41
N VAL A 87 -1.57 -3.55 -2.29
CA VAL A 87 -0.15 -3.56 -2.69
C VAL A 87 0.71 -3.56 -1.43
N SER A 88 1.06 -4.74 -0.93
CA SER A 88 1.72 -4.97 0.38
C SER A 88 0.89 -4.57 1.60
N ASP A 89 -0.40 -4.32 1.40
CA ASP A 89 -1.39 -3.91 2.39
C ASP A 89 -2.63 -4.80 2.30
N PRO A 90 -3.51 -4.83 3.34
CA PRO A 90 -4.78 -5.53 3.28
C PRO A 90 -5.69 -4.99 2.16
N GLY A 91 -6.56 -5.86 1.62
CA GLY A 91 -7.55 -5.45 0.62
C GLY A 91 -7.74 -6.41 -0.53
N ALA A 92 -6.69 -7.11 -0.97
CA ALA A 92 -6.74 -8.03 -2.10
C ALA A 92 -7.83 -9.11 -1.95
N ARG A 93 -8.07 -9.59 -0.73
CA ARG A 93 -9.11 -10.59 -0.44
C ARG A 93 -10.51 -10.03 -0.66
N LEU A 94 -10.81 -8.82 -0.18
CA LEU A 94 -12.11 -8.16 -0.36
C LEU A 94 -12.36 -7.86 -1.85
N VAL A 95 -11.36 -7.33 -2.54
CA VAL A 95 -11.44 -7.05 -3.98
C VAL A 95 -11.74 -8.33 -4.77
N ARG A 96 -11.08 -9.44 -4.44
CA ARG A 96 -11.32 -10.73 -5.10
C ARG A 96 -12.75 -11.22 -4.82
N ALA A 97 -13.17 -11.26 -3.55
CA ALA A 97 -14.50 -11.70 -3.17
C ALA A 97 -15.61 -10.85 -3.83
N ALA A 98 -15.44 -9.53 -3.88
CA ALA A 98 -16.38 -8.63 -4.54
C ALA A 98 -16.49 -8.93 -6.03
N ARG A 99 -15.35 -9.11 -6.72
CA ARG A 99 -15.34 -9.46 -8.15
C ARG A 99 -15.97 -10.83 -8.43
N ASP A 100 -15.69 -11.83 -7.60
CA ASP A 100 -16.25 -13.18 -7.74
C ASP A 100 -17.77 -13.19 -7.54
N ALA A 101 -18.29 -12.26 -6.71
CA ALA A 101 -19.73 -12.03 -6.52
C ALA A 101 -20.36 -11.10 -7.57
N GLY A 102 -19.62 -10.64 -8.58
CA GLY A 102 -20.14 -9.74 -9.62
C GLY A 102 -20.31 -8.28 -9.16
N VAL A 103 -19.80 -7.91 -8.00
CA VAL A 103 -19.83 -6.53 -7.50
C VAL A 103 -18.82 -5.67 -8.28
N GLU A 104 -19.26 -4.50 -8.71
CA GLU A 104 -18.38 -3.54 -9.40
C GLU A 104 -17.31 -3.02 -8.45
N VAL A 105 -16.06 -3.16 -8.86
CA VAL A 105 -14.88 -2.64 -8.13
C VAL A 105 -14.21 -1.56 -8.96
N THR A 106 -14.07 -0.38 -8.39
CA THR A 106 -13.35 0.74 -9.01
C THR A 106 -12.09 1.05 -8.22
N VAL A 107 -10.98 1.27 -8.93
CA VAL A 107 -9.72 1.72 -8.32
C VAL A 107 -9.52 3.20 -8.65
N LEU A 108 -9.34 4.01 -7.60
CA LEU A 108 -9.00 5.42 -7.71
C LEU A 108 -7.48 5.56 -7.50
N PRO A 109 -6.71 5.78 -8.59
CA PRO A 109 -5.25 5.85 -8.52
C PRO A 109 -4.79 7.09 -7.74
N GLY A 110 -3.56 7.05 -7.27
CA GLY A 110 -2.96 8.16 -6.53
C GLY A 110 -1.49 7.90 -6.22
N PRO A 111 -0.97 8.42 -5.09
CA PRO A 111 0.42 8.29 -4.70
C PRO A 111 0.90 6.84 -4.65
N SER A 112 2.12 6.62 -5.12
CA SER A 112 2.79 5.33 -5.13
C SER A 112 4.20 5.48 -4.57
N ALA A 113 4.51 4.78 -3.48
CA ALA A 113 5.84 4.77 -2.89
C ALA A 113 6.86 4.10 -3.82
N VAL A 114 6.43 3.09 -4.57
CA VAL A 114 7.27 2.36 -5.53
C VAL A 114 7.73 3.27 -6.65
N ASP A 115 6.78 3.94 -7.33
CA ASP A 115 7.11 4.84 -8.44
C ASP A 115 7.89 6.07 -7.96
N THR A 116 7.54 6.59 -6.79
CA THR A 116 8.28 7.71 -6.17
C THR A 116 9.74 7.33 -5.91
N ALA A 117 9.99 6.12 -5.39
CA ALA A 117 11.34 5.62 -5.15
C ALA A 117 12.12 5.45 -6.45
N LEU A 118 11.51 4.87 -7.47
CA LEU A 118 12.12 4.70 -8.80
C LEU A 118 12.54 6.04 -9.42
N VAL A 119 11.63 7.00 -9.45
CA VAL A 119 11.91 8.32 -10.02
C VAL A 119 12.98 9.05 -9.22
N THR A 120 12.88 9.04 -7.89
CA THR A 120 13.83 9.74 -7.00
C THR A 120 15.23 9.14 -7.06
N SER A 121 15.34 7.83 -7.26
CA SER A 121 16.65 7.14 -7.35
C SER A 121 17.41 7.46 -8.64
N GLY A 122 16.72 7.93 -9.68
CA GLY A 122 17.30 8.07 -11.02
C GLY A 122 17.59 6.74 -11.73
N LEU A 123 17.18 5.61 -11.14
CA LEU A 123 17.33 4.26 -11.70
C LEU A 123 16.13 3.82 -12.53
N GLY A 124 15.15 4.72 -12.74
CA GLY A 124 13.92 4.42 -13.47
C GLY A 124 14.21 3.91 -14.88
N ASP A 125 13.63 2.74 -15.21
CA ASP A 125 13.63 2.13 -16.53
C ASP A 125 12.19 1.66 -16.83
N ALA A 126 11.98 1.23 -18.08
CA ALA A 126 10.70 0.66 -18.53
C ALA A 126 10.31 -0.63 -17.78
N ARG A 127 11.28 -1.27 -17.14
CA ARG A 127 11.10 -2.51 -16.37
C ARG A 127 11.72 -2.40 -15.00
N TYR A 128 11.00 -2.90 -14.00
CA TYR A 128 11.50 -3.06 -12.63
C TYR A 128 10.77 -4.22 -11.94
N ALA A 129 11.33 -4.72 -10.85
CA ALA A 129 10.65 -5.64 -9.96
C ALA A 129 10.31 -4.96 -8.64
N PHE A 130 9.10 -5.21 -8.13
CA PHE A 130 8.71 -4.83 -6.77
C PHE A 130 8.57 -6.09 -5.92
N LEU A 131 9.30 -6.14 -4.80
CA LEU A 131 9.41 -7.32 -3.95
C LEU A 131 8.54 -7.24 -2.68
N GLY A 132 7.82 -6.12 -2.47
CA GLY A 132 7.18 -5.87 -1.19
C GLY A 132 8.19 -5.66 -0.06
N PHE A 133 7.86 -6.12 1.16
CA PHE A 133 8.79 -6.04 2.29
C PHE A 133 9.87 -7.12 2.23
N LEU A 134 11.12 -6.72 2.47
CA LEU A 134 12.23 -7.66 2.52
C LEU A 134 12.04 -8.71 3.63
N PRO A 135 12.46 -9.97 3.39
CA PRO A 135 12.40 -11.04 4.38
C PRO A 135 13.07 -10.63 5.70
N ARG A 136 12.52 -11.09 6.82
CA ARG A 136 13.08 -10.77 8.14
C ARG A 136 14.29 -11.64 8.49
N ARG A 137 14.29 -12.88 8.03
CA ARG A 137 15.34 -13.88 8.35
C ARG A 137 16.52 -13.71 7.39
N ALA A 138 17.73 -13.71 7.93
CA ALA A 138 18.94 -13.54 7.14
C ALA A 138 19.10 -14.61 6.03
N VAL A 139 18.73 -15.85 6.33
CA VAL A 139 18.79 -16.96 5.37
C VAL A 139 17.85 -16.73 4.17
N GLU A 140 16.62 -16.27 4.43
CA GLU A 140 15.66 -15.98 3.35
C GLU A 140 16.11 -14.79 2.51
N LEU A 141 16.73 -13.81 3.15
CA LEU A 141 17.30 -12.66 2.48
C LEU A 141 18.48 -13.06 1.59
N ASP A 142 19.33 -13.97 2.05
CA ASP A 142 20.48 -14.49 1.30
C ASP A 142 20.04 -15.28 0.05
N VAL A 143 18.97 -16.06 0.16
CA VAL A 143 18.34 -16.74 -0.98
C VAL A 143 17.81 -15.71 -1.99
N LEU A 144 17.07 -14.71 -1.52
CA LEU A 144 16.54 -13.65 -2.38
C LEU A 144 17.66 -12.92 -3.14
N TRP A 145 18.79 -12.61 -2.46
CA TRP A 145 19.91 -11.94 -3.13
C TRP A 145 20.53 -12.78 -4.23
N ARG A 146 20.67 -14.07 -4.05
CA ARG A 146 21.17 -14.98 -5.09
C ARG A 146 20.23 -15.05 -6.30
N GLU A 147 18.92 -15.02 -6.06
CA GLU A 147 17.93 -14.95 -7.15
C GLU A 147 18.04 -13.65 -7.95
N LEU A 148 18.35 -12.54 -7.25
CA LEU A 148 18.47 -11.21 -7.87
C LEU A 148 19.84 -10.93 -8.48
N GLU A 149 20.86 -11.74 -8.24
CA GLU A 149 22.23 -11.53 -8.74
C GLU A 149 22.30 -11.41 -10.27
N SER A 150 21.47 -12.17 -10.97
CA SER A 150 21.36 -12.13 -12.43
C SER A 150 20.24 -11.23 -12.96
N TRP A 151 19.54 -10.51 -12.06
CA TRP A 151 18.40 -9.68 -12.44
C TRP A 151 18.86 -8.36 -13.07
N PRO A 152 18.51 -8.09 -14.34
CA PRO A 152 19.10 -6.98 -15.10
C PRO A 152 18.40 -5.63 -14.89
N TRP A 153 17.28 -5.59 -14.17
CA TRP A 153 16.48 -4.36 -14.00
C TRP A 153 16.49 -3.85 -12.56
N PRO A 154 16.13 -2.59 -12.33
CA PRO A 154 15.95 -2.06 -10.99
C PRO A 154 15.00 -2.90 -10.14
N VAL A 155 15.31 -2.97 -8.86
CA VAL A 155 14.49 -3.66 -7.85
C VAL A 155 14.08 -2.67 -6.79
N VAL A 156 12.79 -2.63 -6.48
CA VAL A 156 12.23 -1.83 -5.40
C VAL A 156 11.72 -2.77 -4.31
N ALA A 157 12.09 -2.48 -3.08
CA ALA A 157 11.60 -3.21 -1.91
C ALA A 157 11.31 -2.26 -0.75
N PHE A 158 10.35 -2.64 0.09
CA PHE A 158 10.07 -1.94 1.33
C PHE A 158 10.93 -2.49 2.47
N GLU A 159 11.42 -1.59 3.32
CA GLU A 159 12.13 -1.95 4.52
C GLU A 159 11.80 -0.99 5.67
N SER A 160 11.77 -1.53 6.88
CA SER A 160 11.60 -0.72 8.08
C SER A 160 12.81 0.21 8.29
N PRO A 161 12.61 1.50 8.60
CA PRO A 161 13.70 2.43 8.89
C PRO A 161 14.68 1.90 9.95
N ARG A 162 14.19 1.14 10.95
CA ARG A 162 15.00 0.54 12.01
C ARG A 162 15.94 -0.57 11.53
N ARG A 163 15.73 -1.09 10.33
CA ARG A 163 16.51 -2.20 9.76
C ARG A 163 17.38 -1.76 8.59
N VAL A 164 17.14 -0.58 8.03
CA VAL A 164 17.89 -0.07 6.88
C VAL A 164 19.38 0.01 7.17
N ASP A 165 19.80 0.56 8.32
CA ASP A 165 21.22 0.74 8.65
C ASP A 165 21.97 -0.60 8.72
N CYS A 166 21.40 -1.61 9.38
CA CYS A 166 22.02 -2.93 9.47
C CYS A 166 22.06 -3.65 8.11
N ARG A 167 21.07 -3.43 7.27
CA ARG A 167 20.93 -4.13 5.98
C ARG A 167 21.67 -3.44 4.85
N SER A 168 21.85 -2.12 4.90
CA SER A 168 22.63 -1.39 3.91
C SER A 168 24.08 -1.87 3.86
N ALA A 169 24.67 -2.21 5.01
CA ALA A 169 26.01 -2.80 5.08
C ALA A 169 26.05 -4.21 4.47
N LEU A 170 25.05 -5.04 4.74
CA LEU A 170 24.93 -6.39 4.18
C LEU A 170 24.69 -6.35 2.66
N LEU A 171 23.83 -5.46 2.19
CA LEU A 171 23.54 -5.24 0.78
C LEU A 171 24.80 -4.84 0.00
N ARG A 172 25.59 -3.90 0.51
CA ARG A 172 26.87 -3.49 -0.10
C ARG A 172 27.89 -4.61 -0.15
N ALA A 173 27.91 -5.48 0.84
CA ALA A 173 28.83 -6.62 0.90
C ALA A 173 28.46 -7.73 -0.08
N LEU A 174 27.19 -7.97 -0.33
CA LEU A 174 26.70 -9.09 -1.16
C LEU A 174 26.56 -8.74 -2.64
N CYS A 175 26.21 -7.50 -2.98
CA CYS A 175 25.85 -7.12 -4.34
C CYS A 175 26.92 -6.27 -5.07
N GLY A 176 28.12 -6.14 -4.52
CA GLY A 176 29.20 -5.39 -5.16
C GLY A 176 28.87 -3.89 -5.40
N PRO A 177 29.40 -3.26 -6.45
CA PRO A 177 29.26 -1.83 -6.73
C PRO A 177 27.89 -1.43 -7.32
N ALA A 178 26.84 -2.22 -7.10
CA ALA A 178 25.49 -1.82 -7.48
C ALA A 178 25.12 -0.49 -6.82
N ILE A 179 24.50 0.39 -7.60
CA ILE A 179 24.05 1.69 -7.10
C ILE A 179 22.81 1.45 -6.24
N TRP A 180 22.90 1.72 -4.93
CA TRP A 180 21.77 1.65 -4.01
C TRP A 180 21.26 3.05 -3.72
N SER A 181 19.98 3.24 -3.91
CA SER A 181 19.30 4.47 -3.51
C SER A 181 18.28 4.15 -2.43
N PHE A 182 18.38 4.83 -1.29
CA PHE A 182 17.41 4.75 -0.21
C PHE A 182 16.51 5.97 -0.28
N VAL A 183 15.23 5.74 -0.48
CA VAL A 183 14.22 6.81 -0.42
C VAL A 183 13.46 6.65 0.88
N LEU A 184 13.63 7.62 1.77
CA LEU A 184 12.84 7.71 2.99
C LEU A 184 11.52 8.40 2.67
N ILE A 185 10.41 7.68 2.77
CA ILE A 185 9.07 8.26 2.63
C ILE A 185 8.57 8.59 4.04
N PRO A 186 8.47 9.88 4.40
CA PRO A 186 7.96 10.29 5.70
C PRO A 186 6.48 9.89 5.83
N GLY A 187 6.13 9.21 6.89
CA GLY A 187 4.73 8.92 7.21
C GLY A 187 4.33 7.45 7.26
N SER A 188 5.13 6.53 6.75
CA SER A 188 4.92 5.09 7.00
C SER A 188 5.37 4.74 8.42
N GLY A 189 4.66 5.29 9.40
CA GLY A 189 4.93 5.08 10.82
C GLY A 189 4.43 3.74 11.29
N HIS A 190 5.07 2.65 10.92
CA HIS A 190 4.99 1.44 11.70
C HIS A 190 5.86 1.63 12.95
N ARG A 191 5.22 1.90 14.07
CA ARG A 191 5.83 1.87 15.40
C ARG A 191 6.14 0.44 15.83
#